data_027af46d0aa6718dc6622cc11d300acf
#
_entry.id   027af46d0aa6718dc6622cc11d300acf
#
_cell.length_a   1.000
_cell.length_b   1.000
_cell.length_c   1.000
_cell.angle_alpha   90.00
_cell.angle_beta   90.00
_cell.angle_gamma   90.00
#
_symmetry.space_group_name_H-M   'P 1'
#
loop_
_entity.id
_entity.type
_entity.pdbx_description
1 polymer ?
#
loop_
_entity_poly.entity_id
_entity_poly.type
_entity_poly.pdbx_seq_one_letter_code
_entity_poly.pdbx_strand_id
1 'polypeptide(L)'
;MINNTSIKPEQLERVRKLMNEHVLDSVVVGYEHIIDGLELPDVDDRHVLAAAIQGNAETIVTFNLKDFPNAYLDRYDIRAVHPDEFLSDLYSIDAGSILKAAQQHINSLKNPPFTATEYLDCLQKQKLPKFVSFLRPMSSLIKLA
;
A
#
# COMPACT_ATOMS: atom_id res chain seq x y z
N MET A 1 13.20 -0.54 -15.34
CA MET A 1 12.25 0.01 -16.33
C MET A 1 10.86 -0.49 -15.93
N ILE A 2 10.07 0.33 -15.28
CA ILE A 2 8.66 0.05 -15.06
C ILE A 2 8.01 0.29 -16.41
N ASN A 3 7.38 -0.75 -16.97
CA ASN A 3 6.57 -0.63 -18.18
C ASN A 3 5.50 0.44 -17.92
N ASN A 4 5.69 1.59 -18.55
CA ASN A 4 4.77 2.72 -18.52
C ASN A 4 3.55 2.34 -19.37
N THR A 5 2.70 1.47 -18.85
CA THR A 5 1.35 1.29 -19.37
C THR A 5 0.66 2.61 -19.04
N SER A 6 0.43 3.44 -20.04
CA SER A 6 -0.19 4.74 -19.89
C SER A 6 -1.58 4.58 -19.26
N ILE A 7 -1.63 4.71 -17.93
CA ILE A 7 -2.90 4.71 -17.19
C ILE A 7 -3.65 5.95 -17.66
N LYS A 8 -4.85 5.75 -18.18
CA LYS A 8 -5.66 6.87 -18.66
C LYS A 8 -6.04 7.80 -17.50
N PRO A 9 -6.04 9.13 -17.70
CA PRO A 9 -6.41 10.08 -16.65
C PRO A 9 -7.74 9.77 -15.96
N GLU A 10 -8.72 9.27 -16.71
CA GLU A 10 -10.03 8.84 -16.20
C GLU A 10 -9.93 7.67 -15.21
N GLN A 11 -8.98 6.76 -15.42
CA GLN A 11 -8.73 5.63 -14.50
C GLN A 11 -8.10 6.11 -13.19
N LEU A 12 -7.18 7.07 -13.26
CA LEU A 12 -6.58 7.68 -12.07
C LEU A 12 -7.62 8.44 -11.25
N GLU A 13 -8.47 9.21 -11.90
CA GLU A 13 -9.53 9.97 -11.22
C GLU A 13 -10.55 9.03 -10.57
N ARG A 14 -10.89 7.92 -11.22
CA ARG A 14 -11.75 6.89 -10.64
C ARG A 14 -11.12 6.26 -9.39
N VAL A 15 -9.82 5.93 -9.44
CA VAL A 15 -9.10 5.36 -8.28
C VAL A 15 -9.08 6.38 -7.13
N ARG A 16 -8.74 7.64 -7.42
CA ARG A 16 -8.75 8.73 -6.44
C ARG A 16 -10.12 8.87 -5.77
N LYS A 17 -11.18 8.89 -6.55
CA LYS A 17 -12.55 8.98 -6.03
C LYS A 17 -12.89 7.81 -5.12
N LEU A 18 -12.57 6.57 -5.54
CA LEU A 18 -12.82 5.38 -4.74
C LEU A 18 -12.03 5.39 -3.44
N MET A 19 -10.78 5.83 -3.45
CA MET A 19 -9.97 5.96 -2.23
C MET A 19 -10.60 6.97 -1.26
N ASN A 20 -10.98 8.14 -1.75
CA ASN A 20 -11.58 9.19 -0.92
C ASN A 20 -12.95 8.79 -0.34
N GLU A 21 -13.72 7.96 -1.06
CA GLU A 21 -15.03 7.47 -0.60
C GLU A 21 -14.93 6.36 0.44
N HIS A 22 -13.85 5.55 0.40
CA HIS A 22 -13.74 4.35 1.24
C HIS A 22 -12.75 4.50 2.40
N VAL A 23 -11.82 5.45 2.31
CA VAL A 23 -10.84 5.72 3.36
C VAL A 23 -11.03 7.15 3.84
N LEU A 24 -11.68 7.29 4.99
CA LEU A 24 -11.87 8.60 5.63
C LEU A 24 -10.49 9.23 5.91
N ASP A 25 -10.40 10.53 5.72
CA ASP A 25 -9.18 11.32 5.96
C ASP A 25 -7.94 10.87 5.13
N SER A 26 -8.17 10.19 3.99
CA SER A 26 -7.09 9.74 3.11
C SER A 26 -6.37 10.88 2.37
N VAL A 27 -6.97 12.07 2.33
CA VAL A 27 -6.42 13.24 1.63
C VAL A 27 -5.73 14.17 2.61
N VAL A 28 -4.41 14.26 2.51
CA VAL A 28 -3.62 15.25 3.23
C VAL A 28 -3.45 16.49 2.34
N VAL A 29 -3.72 17.66 2.89
CA VAL A 29 -3.60 18.96 2.20
C VAL A 29 -2.74 19.92 3.01
N GLY A 30 -2.19 20.94 2.36
CA GLY A 30 -1.44 21.99 3.03
C GLY A 30 -0.01 21.59 3.47
N TYR A 31 0.56 20.54 2.87
CA TYR A 31 1.92 20.09 3.15
C TYR A 31 3.00 20.73 2.26
N GLU A 32 2.62 21.49 1.25
CA GLU A 32 3.52 22.04 0.23
C GLU A 32 4.60 22.94 0.82
N HIS A 33 4.28 23.69 1.87
CA HIS A 33 5.21 24.58 2.55
C HIS A 33 6.31 23.83 3.33
N ILE A 34 6.16 22.53 3.55
CA ILE A 34 7.14 21.68 4.26
C ILE A 34 8.20 21.16 3.29
N ILE A 35 7.87 20.97 2.01
CA ILE A 35 8.68 20.25 1.01
C ILE A 35 10.09 20.79 0.90
N ASP A 36 10.25 22.12 0.81
CA ASP A 36 11.56 22.75 0.57
C ASP A 36 12.53 22.59 1.74
N GLY A 37 12.01 22.37 2.95
CA GLY A 37 12.81 22.15 4.16
C GLY A 37 13.22 20.69 4.39
N LEU A 38 12.80 19.76 3.53
CA LEU A 38 13.06 18.33 3.68
C LEU A 38 14.27 17.88 2.86
N GLU A 39 14.94 16.87 3.39
CA GLU A 39 16.05 16.18 2.73
C GLU A 39 15.69 14.71 2.52
N LEU A 40 15.81 14.23 1.29
CA LEU A 40 15.73 12.81 0.88
C LEU A 40 16.73 12.57 -0.25
N PRO A 41 17.15 11.29 -0.47
CA PRO A 41 18.01 10.94 -1.61
C PRO A 41 17.39 11.29 -2.96
N ASP A 42 16.08 11.07 -3.10
CA ASP A 42 15.29 11.54 -4.25
C ASP A 42 14.50 12.79 -3.84
N VAL A 43 14.81 13.89 -4.51
CA VAL A 43 14.17 15.19 -4.29
C VAL A 43 12.69 15.16 -4.65
N ASP A 44 12.33 14.35 -5.65
CA ASP A 44 10.96 14.24 -6.12
C ASP A 44 10.05 13.51 -5.11
N ASP A 45 10.64 12.72 -4.19
CA ASP A 45 9.89 12.01 -3.15
C ASP A 45 9.64 12.82 -1.87
N ARG A 46 10.21 14.04 -1.76
CA ARG A 46 10.01 14.92 -0.58
C ARG A 46 8.55 15.24 -0.30
N HIS A 47 7.71 15.29 -1.33
CA HIS A 47 6.28 15.51 -1.17
C HIS A 47 5.58 14.40 -0.38
N VAL A 48 6.05 13.15 -0.48
CA VAL A 48 5.52 12.01 0.28
C VAL A 48 5.84 12.16 1.77
N LEU A 49 7.08 12.52 2.10
CA LEU A 49 7.49 12.79 3.48
C LEU A 49 6.77 14.01 4.05
N ALA A 50 6.61 15.08 3.27
CA ALA A 50 5.86 16.27 3.67
C ALA A 50 4.40 15.94 4.02
N ALA A 51 3.75 15.14 3.17
CA ALA A 51 2.38 14.68 3.43
C ALA A 51 2.31 13.77 4.68
N ALA A 52 3.29 12.90 4.89
CA ALA A 52 3.35 12.06 6.09
C ALA A 52 3.48 12.90 7.37
N ILE A 53 4.34 13.91 7.37
CA ILE A 53 4.51 14.85 8.51
C ILE A 53 3.19 15.61 8.76
N GLN A 54 2.60 16.20 7.73
CA GLN A 54 1.37 16.99 7.83
C GLN A 54 0.18 16.13 8.28
N GLY A 55 0.13 14.88 7.84
CA GLY A 55 -0.91 13.92 8.20
C GLY A 55 -0.67 13.19 9.53
N ASN A 56 0.41 13.49 10.26
CA ASN A 56 0.83 12.78 11.48
C ASN A 56 0.94 11.26 11.26
N ALA A 57 1.43 10.84 10.10
CA ALA A 57 1.63 9.44 9.80
C ALA A 57 2.93 8.93 10.45
N GLU A 58 2.88 7.79 11.10
CA GLU A 58 4.05 7.13 11.69
C GLU A 58 4.75 6.19 10.71
N THR A 59 4.11 5.89 9.59
CA THR A 59 4.63 4.89 8.65
C THR A 59 4.38 5.30 7.20
N ILE A 60 5.43 5.25 6.38
CA ILE A 60 5.36 5.32 4.92
C ILE A 60 5.45 3.89 4.39
N VAL A 61 4.39 3.40 3.72
CA VAL A 61 4.38 2.08 3.09
C VAL A 61 4.84 2.20 1.65
N THR A 62 6.02 1.63 1.33
CA THR A 62 6.62 1.77 0.00
C THR A 62 7.41 0.54 -0.42
N PHE A 63 7.41 0.22 -1.72
CA PHE A 63 8.32 -0.76 -2.31
C PHE A 63 9.75 -0.22 -2.46
N ASN A 64 9.93 1.09 -2.40
CA ASN A 64 11.21 1.76 -2.67
C ASN A 64 11.85 2.30 -1.38
N LEU A 65 12.20 1.40 -0.47
CA LEU A 65 12.79 1.76 0.83
C LEU A 65 14.09 2.56 0.73
N LYS A 66 14.85 2.42 -0.37
CA LYS A 66 16.12 3.13 -0.56
C LYS A 66 15.96 4.64 -0.68
N ASP A 67 14.79 5.12 -1.11
CA ASP A 67 14.50 6.54 -1.27
C ASP A 67 13.98 7.16 0.05
N PHE A 68 13.68 6.30 1.04
CA PHE A 68 13.22 6.69 2.38
C PHE A 68 14.11 6.09 3.50
N PRO A 69 15.42 6.41 3.56
CA PRO A 69 16.30 5.86 4.59
C PRO A 69 15.95 6.39 5.98
N ASN A 70 16.06 5.55 7.00
CA ASN A 70 15.77 5.91 8.39
C ASN A 70 16.53 7.17 8.86
N ALA A 71 17.78 7.35 8.44
CA ALA A 71 18.58 8.53 8.79
C ALA A 71 17.88 9.88 8.48
N TYR A 72 16.99 9.91 7.52
CA TYR A 72 16.21 11.10 7.17
C TYR A 72 14.83 11.14 7.86
N LEU A 73 14.27 9.97 8.20
CA LEU A 73 12.91 9.83 8.73
C LEU A 73 12.85 9.88 10.26
N ASP A 74 13.89 9.38 10.96
CA ASP A 74 13.92 9.24 12.42
C ASP A 74 13.64 10.56 13.15
N ARG A 75 14.08 11.69 12.60
CA ARG A 75 13.84 13.03 13.18
C ARG A 75 12.36 13.46 13.18
N TYR A 76 11.51 12.73 12.46
CA TYR A 76 10.07 12.99 12.35
C TYR A 76 9.25 11.87 13.00
N ASP A 77 9.90 10.91 13.67
CA ASP A 77 9.26 9.71 14.22
C ASP A 77 8.49 8.89 13.17
N ILE A 78 8.98 8.95 11.91
CA ILE A 78 8.39 8.22 10.77
C ILE A 78 9.33 7.09 10.37
N ARG A 79 8.76 5.95 10.00
CA ARG A 79 9.49 4.80 9.43
C ARG A 79 8.97 4.44 8.05
N ALA A 80 9.86 3.97 7.18
CA ALA A 80 9.46 3.37 5.91
C ALA A 80 9.38 1.85 6.04
N VAL A 81 8.31 1.23 5.55
CA VAL A 81 8.06 -0.20 5.66
C VAL A 81 7.66 -0.76 4.30
N HIS A 82 8.20 -1.93 3.95
CA HIS A 82 7.81 -2.64 2.74
C HIS A 82 6.35 -3.12 2.87
N PRO A 83 5.52 -3.06 1.80
CA PRO A 83 4.12 -3.52 1.85
C PRO A 83 3.95 -4.96 2.34
N ASP A 84 4.89 -5.85 2.05
CA ASP A 84 4.88 -7.24 2.50
C ASP A 84 4.99 -7.34 4.03
N GLU A 85 5.89 -6.57 4.64
CA GLU A 85 6.03 -6.48 6.10
C GLU A 85 4.78 -5.85 6.72
N PHE A 86 4.34 -4.71 6.18
CA PHE A 86 3.17 -3.99 6.70
C PHE A 86 1.92 -4.89 6.74
N LEU A 87 1.62 -5.59 5.65
CA LEU A 87 0.48 -6.51 5.59
C LEU A 87 0.65 -7.73 6.49
N SER A 88 1.89 -8.22 6.66
CA SER A 88 2.21 -9.32 7.56
C SER A 88 2.02 -8.92 9.01
N ASP A 89 2.40 -7.72 9.39
CA ASP A 89 2.21 -7.18 10.73
C ASP A 89 0.70 -7.00 11.02
N LEU A 90 -0.06 -6.44 10.08
CA LEU A 90 -1.52 -6.34 10.20
C LEU A 90 -2.18 -7.71 10.36
N TYR A 91 -1.75 -8.72 9.60
CA TYR A 91 -2.24 -10.10 9.75
C TYR A 91 -1.96 -10.64 11.16
N SER A 92 -0.80 -10.33 11.72
CA SER A 92 -0.44 -10.77 13.07
C SER A 92 -1.28 -10.09 14.17
N ILE A 93 -1.77 -8.87 13.90
CA ILE A 93 -2.64 -8.12 14.83
C ILE A 93 -4.08 -8.64 14.74
N ASP A 94 -4.62 -8.77 13.52
CA ASP A 94 -6.00 -9.21 13.28
C ASP A 94 -6.12 -10.02 11.99
N ALA A 95 -5.80 -11.32 12.08
CA ALA A 95 -5.90 -12.24 10.95
C ALA A 95 -7.33 -12.33 10.39
N GLY A 96 -8.36 -12.20 11.25
CA GLY A 96 -9.76 -12.30 10.83
C GLY A 96 -10.16 -11.17 9.89
N SER A 97 -9.84 -9.93 10.25
CA SER A 97 -10.11 -8.76 9.42
C SER A 97 -9.34 -8.81 8.10
N ILE A 98 -8.08 -9.24 8.12
CA ILE A 98 -7.25 -9.36 6.92
C ILE A 98 -7.78 -10.45 5.98
N LEU A 99 -8.19 -11.62 6.49
CA LEU A 99 -8.81 -12.68 5.69
C LEU A 99 -10.12 -12.20 5.06
N LYS A 100 -10.94 -11.47 5.81
CA LYS A 100 -12.18 -10.87 5.29
C LYS A 100 -11.90 -9.85 4.19
N ALA A 101 -10.88 -9.01 4.36
CA ALA A 101 -10.46 -8.05 3.35
C ALA A 101 -9.96 -8.76 2.07
N ALA A 102 -9.16 -9.83 2.21
CA ALA A 102 -8.70 -10.63 1.09
C ALA A 102 -9.88 -11.29 0.34
N GLN A 103 -10.86 -11.82 1.08
CA GLN A 103 -12.09 -12.39 0.50
C GLN A 103 -12.91 -11.33 -0.27
N GLN A 104 -13.07 -10.13 0.31
CA GLN A 104 -13.78 -9.04 -0.37
C GLN A 104 -13.04 -8.59 -1.62
N HIS A 105 -11.70 -8.52 -1.56
CA HIS A 105 -10.88 -8.14 -2.71
C HIS A 105 -10.99 -9.16 -3.85
N ILE A 106 -10.79 -10.46 -3.60
CA ILE A 106 -10.93 -11.49 -4.66
C ILE A 106 -12.34 -11.48 -5.25
N ASN A 107 -13.38 -11.28 -4.44
CA ASN A 107 -14.76 -11.20 -4.89
C ASN A 107 -15.05 -9.96 -5.74
N SER A 108 -14.25 -8.91 -5.65
CA SER A 108 -14.35 -7.71 -6.50
C SER A 108 -13.74 -7.92 -7.89
N LEU A 109 -12.85 -8.90 -8.05
CA LEU A 109 -12.15 -9.24 -9.29
C LEU A 109 -13.02 -10.15 -10.16
N LYS A 110 -13.91 -9.57 -10.97
CA LYS A 110 -14.94 -10.32 -11.72
C LYS A 110 -14.60 -10.60 -13.18
N ASN A 111 -13.64 -9.89 -13.78
CA ASN A 111 -13.38 -9.94 -15.21
C ASN A 111 -11.88 -10.01 -15.55
N PRO A 112 -11.29 -11.21 -15.63
CA PRO A 112 -11.84 -12.53 -15.28
C PRO A 112 -11.87 -12.73 -13.75
N PRO A 113 -12.74 -13.63 -13.23
CA PRO A 113 -12.72 -14.00 -11.83
C PRO A 113 -11.45 -14.78 -11.51
N PHE A 114 -10.91 -14.59 -10.30
CA PHE A 114 -9.71 -15.29 -9.83
C PHE A 114 -10.09 -16.47 -8.94
N THR A 115 -9.41 -17.59 -9.10
CA THR A 115 -9.36 -18.62 -8.07
C THR A 115 -8.47 -18.13 -6.91
N ALA A 116 -8.64 -18.72 -5.71
CA ALA A 116 -7.79 -18.38 -4.58
C ALA A 116 -6.30 -18.59 -4.88
N THR A 117 -5.94 -19.64 -5.64
CA THR A 117 -4.55 -19.91 -6.03
C THR A 117 -4.02 -18.83 -6.97
N GLU A 118 -4.74 -18.47 -8.02
CA GLU A 118 -4.34 -17.41 -8.96
C GLU A 118 -4.19 -16.05 -8.26
N TYR A 119 -5.10 -15.76 -7.31
CA TYR A 119 -5.03 -14.56 -6.50
C TYR A 119 -3.74 -14.50 -5.66
N LEU A 120 -3.42 -15.58 -4.94
CA LEU A 120 -2.21 -15.66 -4.12
C LEU A 120 -0.94 -15.61 -4.98
N ASP A 121 -0.94 -16.27 -6.14
CA ASP A 121 0.19 -16.23 -7.07
C ASP A 121 0.38 -14.82 -7.67
N CYS A 122 -0.72 -14.08 -7.89
CA CYS A 122 -0.67 -12.68 -8.31
C CYS A 122 -0.04 -11.80 -7.21
N LEU A 123 -0.45 -11.94 -5.95
CA LEU A 123 0.14 -11.22 -4.82
C LEU A 123 1.64 -11.53 -4.66
N GLN A 124 2.03 -12.78 -4.85
CA GLN A 124 3.43 -13.19 -4.79
C GLN A 124 4.28 -12.53 -5.89
N LYS A 125 3.75 -12.45 -7.12
CA LYS A 125 4.39 -11.72 -8.23
C LYS A 125 4.53 -10.22 -7.94
N GLN A 126 3.63 -9.67 -7.12
CA GLN A 126 3.67 -8.28 -6.66
C GLN A 126 4.57 -8.06 -5.44
N LYS A 127 5.52 -8.99 -5.19
CA LYS A 127 6.52 -8.89 -4.12
C LYS A 127 5.94 -8.90 -2.70
N LEU A 128 4.91 -9.72 -2.48
CA LEU A 128 4.29 -9.95 -1.17
C LEU A 128 4.45 -11.40 -0.68
N PRO A 129 5.66 -12.00 -0.71
CA PRO A 129 5.85 -13.43 -0.44
C PRO A 129 5.55 -13.81 1.02
N LYS A 130 5.93 -12.97 1.99
CA LYS A 130 5.70 -13.23 3.42
C LYS A 130 4.21 -13.20 3.72
N PHE A 131 3.50 -12.19 3.27
CA PHE A 131 2.05 -12.07 3.41
C PHE A 131 1.32 -13.25 2.76
N VAL A 132 1.71 -13.66 1.56
CA VAL A 132 1.17 -14.84 0.87
C VAL A 132 1.39 -16.12 1.68
N SER A 133 2.53 -16.27 2.36
CA SER A 133 2.80 -17.44 3.20
C SER A 133 1.81 -17.61 4.34
N PHE A 134 1.28 -16.51 4.89
CA PHE A 134 0.22 -16.53 5.90
C PHE A 134 -1.16 -16.83 5.32
N LEU A 135 -1.46 -16.32 4.12
CA LEU A 135 -2.76 -16.53 3.47
C LEU A 135 -2.92 -17.91 2.85
N ARG A 136 -1.84 -18.53 2.36
CA ARG A 136 -1.88 -19.80 1.62
C ARG A 136 -2.49 -20.96 2.39
N PRO A 137 -2.18 -21.18 3.69
CA PRO A 137 -2.87 -22.19 4.50
C PRO A 137 -4.37 -21.93 4.67
N MET A 138 -4.79 -20.67 4.58
CA MET A 138 -6.18 -20.21 4.75
C MET A 138 -6.91 -20.02 3.41
N SER A 139 -6.37 -20.54 2.31
CA SER A 139 -6.91 -20.35 0.94
C SER A 139 -8.36 -20.82 0.78
N SER A 140 -8.80 -21.81 1.57
CA SER A 140 -10.20 -22.26 1.60
C SER A 140 -11.17 -21.19 2.14
N LEU A 141 -10.70 -20.27 3.00
CA LEU A 141 -11.49 -19.19 3.55
C LEU A 141 -11.55 -17.97 2.63
N ILE A 142 -10.63 -17.89 1.67
CA ILE A 142 -10.54 -16.78 0.70
C ILE A 142 -11.36 -17.04 -0.56
N LYS A 143 -11.88 -18.28 -0.74
CA LYS A 143 -12.67 -18.66 -1.93
C LYS A 143 -13.90 -17.77 -2.09
N LEU A 144 -14.26 -17.57 -3.38
CA LEU A 144 -15.58 -17.09 -3.77
C LEU A 144 -16.66 -17.96 -3.09
N ALA A 145 -17.54 -17.32 -2.33
CA ALA A 145 -18.78 -17.93 -1.89
C ALA A 145 -19.71 -18.11 -3.08
#